data_7d889637338c1903b524767887822814
#
_entry.id   7d889637338c1903b524767887822814
#
_cell.length_a   1.000
_cell.length_b   1.000
_cell.length_c   1.000
_cell.angle_alpha   90.00
_cell.angle_beta   90.00
_cell.angle_gamma   90.00
#
_symmetry.space_group_name_H-M   'P 1'
#
loop_
_entity.id
_entity.type
_entity.pdbx_description
1 polymer ?
#
loop_
_entity_poly.entity_id
_entity_poly.type
_entity_poly.pdbx_seq_one_letter_code
_entity_poly.pdbx_strand_id
1 'polypeptide(L)'
;MVVILDLVRMVGTLAEGATGAVTIGSATEFDLVQRWCERTGNTLITKSWTDVGPGAVVVRRGRLPDPAVTLGPDRLPGARLWLYTNFHCNLACDYCCVASSPRAERRELGVERIARLVRAGADWGVQEVYLTGGEPFLLPDIARIVTDCVRLLPTTLLTNGMLFRGPGLRSLQAMPREGFALQISLDSPTPEIHDGHRGAGSWARAVAGIQVALGEGFRVRVAATIASPHATDLAALHDFLDGLGIPRTDQVIRPVAQQGAADTGVQFTRETLVPEVTVTADGVYWHPVAATDDQALVSAQIEPLGPALSEVYRLFAEQWAAAGAAAKLFPCA
;
A
#
# COMPACT_ATOMS: atom_id res chain seq x y z
N MET A 1 32.74 17.63 3.53
CA MET A 1 32.04 16.34 3.78
C MET A 1 31.99 15.99 5.27
N VAL A 2 33.03 16.27 6.05
CA VAL A 2 33.05 16.03 7.52
C VAL A 2 31.96 16.83 8.24
N VAL A 3 31.78 18.10 7.89
CA VAL A 3 30.82 19.01 8.54
C VAL A 3 29.37 18.48 8.48
N ILE A 4 28.97 17.85 7.39
CA ILE A 4 27.60 17.28 7.26
C ILE A 4 27.42 16.10 8.19
N LEU A 5 28.42 15.23 8.37
CA LEU A 5 28.37 14.13 9.31
C LEU A 5 28.26 14.59 10.76
N ASP A 6 29.01 15.62 11.11
CA ASP A 6 28.97 16.21 12.47
C ASP A 6 27.61 16.89 12.72
N LEU A 7 27.10 17.62 11.72
CA LEU A 7 25.79 18.26 11.76
C LEU A 7 24.67 17.23 11.97
N VAL A 8 24.72 16.16 11.22
CA VAL A 8 23.78 15.04 11.29
C VAL A 8 23.79 14.40 12.68
N ARG A 9 24.95 14.05 13.19
CA ARG A 9 25.10 13.47 14.53
C ARG A 9 24.55 14.41 15.60
N MET A 10 24.92 15.66 15.56
CA MET A 10 24.49 16.68 16.50
C MET A 10 22.96 16.86 16.47
N VAL A 11 22.37 17.06 15.29
CA VAL A 11 20.92 17.25 15.16
C VAL A 11 20.15 15.98 15.55
N GLY A 12 20.71 14.79 15.29
CA GLY A 12 20.11 13.51 15.68
C GLY A 12 19.87 13.38 17.20
N THR A 13 20.70 14.01 18.02
CA THR A 13 20.58 13.98 19.49
C THR A 13 19.68 15.07 20.08
N LEU A 14 19.28 16.07 19.29
CA LEU A 14 18.47 17.18 19.77
C LEU A 14 16.97 16.80 19.85
N ALA A 15 16.26 17.33 20.82
CA ALA A 15 14.80 17.36 20.78
C ALA A 15 14.31 18.33 19.70
N GLU A 16 13.07 18.15 19.22
CA GLU A 16 12.43 19.07 18.27
C GLU A 16 12.41 20.50 18.85
N GLY A 17 12.79 21.47 18.01
CA GLY A 17 12.91 22.87 18.41
C GLY A 17 14.20 23.23 19.19
N ALA A 18 14.95 22.23 19.68
CA ALA A 18 16.22 22.46 20.36
C ALA A 18 17.31 22.89 19.37
N THR A 19 18.32 23.59 19.87
CA THR A 19 19.44 24.10 19.08
C THR A 19 20.73 23.38 19.43
N GLY A 20 21.58 23.19 18.43
CA GLY A 20 22.96 22.72 18.60
C GLY A 20 23.91 23.51 17.70
N ALA A 21 25.19 23.37 17.96
CA ALA A 21 26.23 24.05 17.18
C ALA A 21 27.16 23.05 16.50
N VAL A 22 27.55 23.35 15.26
CA VAL A 22 28.60 22.63 14.53
C VAL A 22 29.67 23.60 14.09
N THR A 23 30.93 23.15 14.14
CA THR A 23 32.08 23.97 13.71
C THR A 23 32.25 23.87 12.20
N ILE A 24 32.39 24.99 11.55
CA ILE A 24 32.73 25.12 10.12
C ILE A 24 34.03 25.90 9.94
N GLY A 25 34.74 25.65 8.84
CA GLY A 25 36.02 26.24 8.55
C GLY A 25 36.03 27.15 7.31
N SER A 26 34.92 27.23 6.56
CA SER A 26 34.86 27.97 5.29
C SER A 26 33.44 28.41 4.93
N ALA A 27 33.35 29.44 4.05
CA ALA A 27 32.07 29.86 3.47
C ALA A 27 31.36 28.72 2.70
N THR A 28 32.12 27.86 2.04
CA THR A 28 31.57 26.69 1.33
C THR A 28 30.89 25.74 2.29
N GLU A 29 31.45 25.53 3.49
CA GLU A 29 30.81 24.70 4.51
C GLU A 29 29.57 25.37 5.09
N PHE A 30 29.56 26.69 5.23
CA PHE A 30 28.37 27.45 5.61
C PHE A 30 27.22 27.24 4.62
N ASP A 31 27.49 27.36 3.32
CA ASP A 31 26.52 27.13 2.25
C ASP A 31 26.02 25.67 2.23
N LEU A 32 26.89 24.71 2.55
CA LEU A 32 26.50 23.31 2.67
C LEU A 32 25.52 23.08 3.84
N VAL A 33 25.81 23.69 5.01
CA VAL A 33 24.94 23.61 6.18
C VAL A 33 23.60 24.28 5.89
N GLN A 34 23.60 25.45 5.23
CA GLN A 34 22.35 26.12 4.86
C GLN A 34 21.48 25.26 3.96
N ARG A 35 22.01 24.75 2.86
CA ARG A 35 21.27 23.87 1.92
C ARG A 35 20.80 22.60 2.60
N TRP A 36 21.61 22.04 3.49
CA TRP A 36 21.20 20.87 4.26
C TRP A 36 20.01 21.18 5.18
N CYS A 37 20.04 22.31 5.90
CA CYS A 37 18.93 22.75 6.74
C CYS A 37 17.64 22.92 5.93
N GLU A 38 17.70 23.60 4.79
CA GLU A 38 16.57 23.82 3.88
C GLU A 38 15.95 22.50 3.42
N ARG A 39 16.77 21.51 3.02
CA ARG A 39 16.34 20.21 2.52
C ARG A 39 15.77 19.30 3.63
N THR A 40 16.23 19.45 4.86
CA THR A 40 15.88 18.56 5.97
C THR A 40 14.88 19.16 6.94
N GLY A 41 14.31 20.34 6.63
CA GLY A 41 13.34 21.02 7.47
C GLY A 41 13.93 21.53 8.80
N ASN A 42 15.26 21.61 8.92
CA ASN A 42 15.93 22.27 10.02
C ASN A 42 16.10 23.76 9.73
N THR A 43 16.42 24.55 10.74
CA THR A 43 16.62 26.00 10.59
C THR A 43 18.03 26.38 10.93
N LEU A 44 18.76 27.00 10.00
CA LEU A 44 20.02 27.63 10.31
C LEU A 44 19.76 28.95 11.04
N ILE A 45 20.21 29.06 12.28
CA ILE A 45 20.03 30.26 13.13
C ILE A 45 21.12 31.33 12.86
N THR A 46 22.32 30.87 12.61
CA THR A 46 23.43 31.76 12.22
C THR A 46 23.15 32.37 10.84
N LYS A 47 22.97 33.69 10.77
CA LYS A 47 22.50 34.37 9.55
C LYS A 47 23.60 34.65 8.51
N SER A 48 24.83 34.71 8.92
CA SER A 48 25.95 35.00 8.03
C SER A 48 27.26 34.42 8.58
N TRP A 49 28.16 34.13 7.69
CA TRP A 49 29.51 33.68 7.99
C TRP A 49 30.50 34.61 7.34
N THR A 50 31.53 35.03 8.10
CA THR A 50 32.67 35.78 7.56
C THR A 50 33.91 34.88 7.65
N ASP A 51 34.69 34.83 6.59
CA ASP A 51 35.82 33.92 6.40
C ASP A 51 37.04 34.33 7.27
N VAL A 52 36.85 34.38 8.59
CA VAL A 52 37.85 34.81 9.59
C VAL A 52 38.43 33.60 10.36
N GLY A 53 38.26 32.40 9.83
CA GLY A 53 38.73 31.14 10.46
C GLY A 53 37.58 30.27 11.00
N PRO A 54 37.92 29.13 11.63
CA PRO A 54 36.90 28.20 12.14
C PRO A 54 35.98 28.87 13.15
N GLY A 55 34.68 28.58 13.05
CA GLY A 55 33.68 29.07 13.98
C GLY A 55 32.45 28.19 14.04
N ALA A 56 31.62 28.45 15.02
CA ALA A 56 30.42 27.67 15.23
C ALA A 56 29.19 28.26 14.54
N VAL A 57 28.44 27.45 13.82
CA VAL A 57 27.11 27.80 13.34
C VAL A 57 26.05 27.03 14.12
N VAL A 58 24.95 27.72 14.45
CA VAL A 58 23.87 27.19 15.26
C VAL A 58 22.72 26.76 14.36
N VAL A 59 22.27 25.52 14.57
CA VAL A 59 21.14 24.94 13.86
C VAL A 59 20.06 24.55 14.87
N ARG A 60 18.81 24.85 14.56
CA ARG A 60 17.63 24.41 15.31
C ARG A 60 17.08 23.18 14.62
N ARG A 61 16.81 22.12 15.41
CA ARG A 61 16.11 20.96 14.90
C ARG A 61 14.70 21.34 14.50
N GLY A 62 14.37 21.10 13.22
CA GLY A 62 13.03 21.32 12.70
C GLY A 62 12.04 20.25 13.14
N ARG A 63 10.78 20.54 12.94
CA ARG A 63 9.69 19.58 13.09
C ARG A 63 9.81 18.52 11.99
N LEU A 64 9.59 17.26 12.35
CA LEU A 64 9.42 16.20 11.34
C LEU A 64 8.20 16.58 10.47
N PRO A 65 8.28 16.33 9.14
CA PRO A 65 7.10 16.52 8.30
C PRO A 65 5.94 15.72 8.87
N ASP A 66 4.77 16.35 8.96
CA ASP A 66 3.56 15.66 9.37
C ASP A 66 3.22 14.59 8.31
N PRO A 67 3.10 13.31 8.69
CA PRO A 67 2.71 12.26 7.76
C PRO A 67 1.43 12.60 6.98
N ALA A 68 0.46 13.27 7.59
CA ALA A 68 -0.79 13.67 6.96
C ALA A 68 -0.58 14.63 5.79
N VAL A 69 0.40 15.54 5.89
CA VAL A 69 0.73 16.48 4.80
C VAL A 69 1.43 15.78 3.66
N THR A 70 2.28 14.78 3.96
CA THR A 70 3.08 14.08 2.93
C THR A 70 2.28 12.99 2.22
N LEU A 71 1.49 12.19 2.95
CA LEU A 71 0.79 11.03 2.41
C LEU A 71 -0.63 11.35 1.93
N GLY A 72 -1.25 12.41 2.45
CA GLY A 72 -2.67 12.66 2.33
C GLY A 72 -3.51 11.82 3.33
N PRO A 73 -4.71 12.29 3.66
CA PRO A 73 -5.56 11.66 4.69
C PRO A 73 -6.00 10.24 4.33
N ASP A 74 -6.19 9.95 3.05
CA ASP A 74 -6.61 8.64 2.51
C ASP A 74 -5.52 7.57 2.55
N ARG A 75 -4.27 7.96 2.83
CA ARG A 75 -3.10 7.08 2.89
C ARG A 75 -2.47 6.99 4.28
N LEU A 76 -3.05 7.66 5.25
CA LEU A 76 -2.63 7.50 6.64
C LEU A 76 -2.91 6.07 7.12
N PRO A 77 -2.08 5.55 8.05
CA PRO A 77 -2.36 4.27 8.71
C PRO A 77 -3.78 4.24 9.26
N GLY A 78 -4.51 3.16 8.97
CA GLY A 78 -5.89 3.02 9.42
C GLY A 78 -6.94 3.75 8.57
N ALA A 79 -6.56 4.54 7.55
CA ALA A 79 -7.52 5.06 6.58
C ALA A 79 -8.14 3.95 5.73
N ARG A 80 -7.36 2.91 5.43
CA ARG A 80 -7.78 1.73 4.67
C ARG A 80 -7.71 0.47 5.52
N LEU A 81 -8.74 -0.36 5.40
CA LEU A 81 -8.81 -1.68 6.02
C LEU A 81 -8.87 -2.74 4.92
N TRP A 82 -7.86 -3.59 4.87
CA TRP A 82 -7.80 -4.72 3.95
C TRP A 82 -8.26 -6.00 4.65
N LEU A 83 -9.15 -6.74 4.03
CA LEU A 83 -9.67 -8.01 4.55
C LEU A 83 -9.44 -9.11 3.52
N TYR A 84 -8.61 -10.09 3.87
CA TYR A 84 -8.43 -11.31 3.11
C TYR A 84 -9.59 -12.25 3.42
N THR A 85 -10.59 -12.28 2.55
CA THR A 85 -11.83 -13.07 2.75
C THR A 85 -11.54 -14.57 2.78
N ASN A 86 -10.59 -15.03 1.95
CA ASN A 86 -10.15 -16.40 1.82
C ASN A 86 -8.73 -16.51 1.25
N PHE A 87 -8.13 -17.72 1.26
CA PHE A 87 -6.81 -17.97 0.65
C PHE A 87 -6.86 -18.91 -0.56
N HIS A 88 -7.93 -19.69 -0.75
CA HIS A 88 -8.05 -20.51 -1.96
C HIS A 88 -8.43 -19.67 -3.17
N CYS A 89 -7.94 -20.09 -4.35
CA CYS A 89 -8.13 -19.40 -5.62
C CYS A 89 -8.38 -20.43 -6.74
N ASN A 90 -9.03 -20.01 -7.80
CA ASN A 90 -9.15 -20.81 -9.03
C ASN A 90 -7.92 -20.68 -9.95
N LEU A 91 -6.96 -19.84 -9.60
CA LEU A 91 -5.68 -19.64 -10.27
C LEU A 91 -4.51 -19.98 -9.34
N ALA A 92 -3.31 -20.15 -9.93
CA ALA A 92 -2.04 -20.30 -9.22
C ALA A 92 -1.00 -19.41 -9.90
N CYS A 93 -1.16 -18.09 -9.76
CA CYS A 93 -0.28 -17.11 -10.39
C CYS A 93 1.13 -17.21 -9.78
N ASP A 94 2.17 -17.17 -10.62
CA ASP A 94 3.57 -17.33 -10.22
C ASP A 94 4.12 -16.17 -9.37
N TYR A 95 3.43 -15.03 -9.34
CA TYR A 95 3.76 -13.86 -8.50
C TYR A 95 2.72 -13.58 -7.39
N CYS A 96 1.89 -14.53 -7.03
CA CYS A 96 0.89 -14.32 -5.99
C CYS A 96 1.54 -14.06 -4.63
N CYS A 97 1.39 -12.84 -4.09
CA CYS A 97 2.05 -12.42 -2.85
C CYS A 97 1.64 -13.24 -1.60
N VAL A 98 0.54 -13.99 -1.67
CA VAL A 98 0.08 -14.89 -0.60
C VAL A 98 0.03 -16.36 -1.02
N ALA A 99 0.65 -16.71 -2.15
CA ALA A 99 0.72 -18.06 -2.70
C ALA A 99 -0.63 -18.78 -2.80
N SER A 100 -1.70 -18.03 -3.11
CA SER A 100 -3.04 -18.58 -3.31
C SER A 100 -3.09 -19.53 -4.50
N SER A 101 -3.84 -20.61 -4.37
CA SER A 101 -3.99 -21.60 -5.43
C SER A 101 -5.25 -22.46 -5.21
N PRO A 102 -5.64 -23.30 -6.18
CA PRO A 102 -6.72 -24.29 -5.98
C PRO A 102 -6.41 -25.34 -4.90
N ARG A 103 -5.13 -25.45 -4.49
CA ARG A 103 -4.68 -26.38 -3.45
C ARG A 103 -4.39 -25.68 -2.12
N ALA A 104 -4.50 -24.35 -2.07
CA ALA A 104 -4.29 -23.61 -0.83
C ALA A 104 -5.33 -24.05 0.22
N GLU A 105 -4.89 -24.08 1.46
CA GLU A 105 -5.75 -24.38 2.59
C GLU A 105 -6.94 -23.42 2.64
N ARG A 106 -8.11 -23.94 2.95
CA ARG A 106 -9.33 -23.13 3.10
C ARG A 106 -9.32 -22.43 4.45
N ARG A 107 -8.68 -21.26 4.48
CA ARG A 107 -8.71 -20.33 5.60
C ARG A 107 -9.56 -19.13 5.21
N GLU A 108 -10.57 -18.83 5.99
CA GLU A 108 -11.57 -17.81 5.68
C GLU A 108 -11.87 -16.97 6.91
N LEU A 109 -12.08 -15.66 6.72
CA LEU A 109 -12.53 -14.78 7.81
C LEU A 109 -13.96 -15.07 8.25
N GLY A 110 -14.82 -15.41 7.28
CA GLY A 110 -16.24 -15.63 7.49
C GLY A 110 -17.05 -14.33 7.58
N VAL A 111 -18.33 -14.43 7.19
CA VAL A 111 -19.25 -13.29 7.01
C VAL A 111 -19.39 -12.45 8.29
N GLU A 112 -19.69 -13.13 9.40
CA GLU A 112 -19.99 -12.44 10.66
C GLU A 112 -18.76 -11.74 11.25
N ARG A 113 -17.56 -12.32 11.10
CA ARG A 113 -16.33 -11.69 11.53
C ARG A 113 -16.01 -10.45 10.69
N ILE A 114 -16.13 -10.55 9.36
CA ILE A 114 -15.96 -9.42 8.46
C ILE A 114 -16.88 -8.25 8.87
N ALA A 115 -18.16 -8.53 9.12
CA ALA A 115 -19.11 -7.49 9.53
C ALA A 115 -18.70 -6.81 10.85
N ARG A 116 -18.20 -7.57 11.85
CA ARG A 116 -17.69 -6.98 13.10
C ARG A 116 -16.43 -6.17 12.89
N LEU A 117 -15.47 -6.66 12.07
CA LEU A 117 -14.22 -5.96 11.77
C LEU A 117 -14.48 -4.63 11.05
N VAL A 118 -15.38 -4.60 10.07
CA VAL A 118 -15.72 -3.37 9.33
C VAL A 118 -16.40 -2.36 10.25
N ARG A 119 -17.29 -2.80 11.14
CA ARG A 119 -17.91 -1.92 12.14
C ARG A 119 -16.85 -1.33 13.08
N ALA A 120 -15.99 -2.18 13.65
CA ALA A 120 -14.91 -1.74 14.53
C ALA A 120 -13.94 -0.77 13.80
N GLY A 121 -13.67 -1.03 12.51
CA GLY A 121 -12.88 -0.13 11.67
C GLY A 121 -13.57 1.22 11.45
N ALA A 122 -14.86 1.23 11.15
CA ALA A 122 -15.64 2.46 10.99
C ALA A 122 -15.67 3.29 12.29
N ASP A 123 -15.87 2.65 13.44
CA ASP A 123 -15.84 3.30 14.75
C ASP A 123 -14.45 3.86 15.09
N TRP A 124 -13.38 3.28 14.55
CA TRP A 124 -12.01 3.77 14.70
C TRP A 124 -11.70 4.97 13.79
N GLY A 125 -12.37 5.09 12.63
CA GLY A 125 -12.12 6.13 11.63
C GLY A 125 -11.59 5.63 10.29
N VAL A 126 -11.64 4.30 10.02
CA VAL A 126 -11.42 3.74 8.69
C VAL A 126 -12.36 4.41 7.69
N GLN A 127 -11.84 4.76 6.52
CA GLN A 127 -12.57 5.48 5.48
C GLN A 127 -12.98 4.59 4.31
N GLU A 128 -12.23 3.50 4.05
CA GLU A 128 -12.45 2.61 2.92
C GLU A 128 -12.06 1.17 3.28
N VAL A 129 -12.83 0.21 2.78
CA VAL A 129 -12.58 -1.23 2.93
C VAL A 129 -12.14 -1.83 1.60
N TYR A 130 -11.10 -2.62 1.63
CA TYR A 130 -10.65 -3.46 0.53
C TYR A 130 -10.89 -4.93 0.87
N LEU A 131 -11.74 -5.58 0.11
CA LEU A 131 -11.95 -7.03 0.17
C LEU A 131 -11.06 -7.70 -0.86
N THR A 132 -10.26 -8.65 -0.41
CA THR A 132 -9.33 -9.41 -1.26
C THR A 132 -9.28 -10.86 -0.81
N GLY A 133 -8.35 -11.63 -1.31
CA GLY A 133 -8.14 -13.02 -0.90
C GLY A 133 -7.36 -13.78 -1.97
N GLY A 134 -7.63 -15.07 -2.07
CA GLY A 134 -7.32 -15.83 -3.26
C GLY A 134 -8.25 -15.41 -4.39
N GLU A 135 -9.48 -15.93 -4.37
CA GLU A 135 -10.55 -15.44 -5.24
C GLU A 135 -11.85 -15.34 -4.43
N PRO A 136 -12.31 -14.12 -4.11
CA PRO A 136 -13.51 -13.94 -3.29
C PRO A 136 -14.81 -14.50 -3.91
N PHE A 137 -14.92 -14.54 -5.24
CA PHE A 137 -16.10 -15.12 -5.90
C PHE A 137 -16.23 -16.65 -5.78
N LEU A 138 -15.27 -17.32 -5.13
CA LEU A 138 -15.41 -18.70 -4.68
C LEU A 138 -16.25 -18.84 -3.40
N LEU A 139 -16.46 -17.73 -2.68
CA LEU A 139 -17.30 -17.71 -1.49
C LEU A 139 -18.77 -17.57 -1.88
N PRO A 140 -19.68 -18.47 -1.40
CA PRO A 140 -21.09 -18.39 -1.73
C PRO A 140 -21.75 -17.12 -1.19
N ASP A 141 -21.22 -16.57 -0.08
CA ASP A 141 -21.77 -15.43 0.62
C ASP A 141 -21.13 -14.09 0.21
N ILE A 142 -20.32 -14.05 -0.85
CA ILE A 142 -19.56 -12.84 -1.22
C ILE A 142 -20.46 -11.61 -1.46
N ALA A 143 -21.66 -11.80 -2.03
CA ALA A 143 -22.59 -10.70 -2.24
C ALA A 143 -23.13 -10.12 -0.92
N ARG A 144 -23.37 -10.97 0.08
CA ARG A 144 -23.75 -10.55 1.43
C ARG A 144 -22.61 -9.80 2.11
N ILE A 145 -21.38 -10.33 2.05
CA ILE A 145 -20.19 -9.69 2.60
C ILE A 145 -20.04 -8.27 2.04
N VAL A 146 -20.08 -8.13 0.70
CA VAL A 146 -19.98 -6.81 0.05
C VAL A 146 -21.08 -5.87 0.51
N THR A 147 -22.34 -6.36 0.52
CA THR A 147 -23.49 -5.54 0.92
C THR A 147 -23.37 -5.04 2.35
N ASP A 148 -22.93 -5.89 3.28
CA ASP A 148 -22.76 -5.54 4.68
C ASP A 148 -21.62 -4.52 4.88
N CYS A 149 -20.52 -4.63 4.12
CA CYS A 149 -19.41 -3.66 4.12
C CYS A 149 -19.86 -2.30 3.57
N VAL A 150 -20.50 -2.28 2.40
CA VAL A 150 -20.93 -1.03 1.71
C VAL A 150 -21.92 -0.21 2.55
N ARG A 151 -22.73 -0.86 3.39
CA ARG A 151 -23.63 -0.14 4.32
C ARG A 151 -22.90 0.74 5.34
N LEU A 152 -21.63 0.44 5.59
CA LEU A 152 -20.84 1.14 6.60
C LEU A 152 -19.77 2.03 5.97
N LEU A 153 -19.06 1.54 4.95
CA LEU A 153 -17.91 2.20 4.35
C LEU A 153 -17.84 1.94 2.83
N PRO A 154 -17.34 2.89 2.05
CA PRO A 154 -16.95 2.63 0.66
C PRO A 154 -16.10 1.37 0.58
N THR A 155 -16.41 0.49 -0.37
CA THR A 155 -15.79 -0.84 -0.45
C THR A 155 -15.30 -1.14 -1.86
N THR A 156 -14.09 -1.63 -1.97
CA THR A 156 -13.51 -2.15 -3.21
C THR A 156 -13.25 -3.65 -3.07
N LEU A 157 -13.76 -4.44 -4.02
CA LEU A 157 -13.54 -5.90 -4.06
C LEU A 157 -12.54 -6.25 -5.17
N LEU A 158 -11.44 -6.92 -4.80
CA LEU A 158 -10.43 -7.41 -5.73
C LEU A 158 -10.80 -8.82 -6.20
N THR A 159 -10.72 -9.06 -7.51
CA THR A 159 -11.04 -10.35 -8.13
C THR A 159 -10.24 -10.54 -9.42
N ASN A 160 -10.07 -11.79 -9.85
CA ASN A 160 -9.54 -12.08 -11.17
C ASN A 160 -10.59 -11.92 -12.31
N GLY A 161 -11.86 -11.68 -11.96
CA GLY A 161 -12.95 -11.41 -12.90
C GLY A 161 -13.44 -12.60 -13.73
N MET A 162 -12.89 -13.80 -13.54
CA MET A 162 -13.14 -14.94 -14.41
C MET A 162 -14.41 -15.72 -14.07
N LEU A 163 -15.04 -15.43 -12.94
CA LEU A 163 -16.15 -16.21 -12.41
C LEU A 163 -17.53 -15.56 -12.63
N PHE A 164 -17.64 -14.51 -13.43
CA PHE A 164 -18.91 -13.80 -13.70
C PHE A 164 -19.82 -14.58 -14.67
N ARG A 165 -20.15 -15.79 -14.30
CA ARG A 165 -21.06 -16.69 -15.00
C ARG A 165 -21.81 -17.57 -14.00
N GLY A 166 -23.01 -18.06 -14.35
CA GLY A 166 -23.80 -18.93 -13.47
C GLY A 166 -23.96 -18.35 -12.06
N PRO A 167 -23.56 -19.08 -11.00
CA PRO A 167 -23.65 -18.57 -9.62
C PRO A 167 -22.90 -17.27 -9.39
N GLY A 168 -21.67 -17.14 -9.91
CA GLY A 168 -20.86 -15.93 -9.76
C GLY A 168 -21.48 -14.69 -10.40
N LEU A 169 -22.15 -14.83 -11.56
CA LEU A 169 -22.90 -13.71 -12.15
C LEU A 169 -24.09 -13.31 -11.26
N ARG A 170 -24.82 -14.28 -10.70
CA ARG A 170 -25.92 -13.96 -9.77
C ARG A 170 -25.41 -13.24 -8.53
N SER A 171 -24.27 -13.68 -7.98
CA SER A 171 -23.64 -12.99 -6.85
C SER A 171 -23.24 -11.56 -7.24
N LEU A 172 -22.64 -11.35 -8.40
CA LEU A 172 -22.28 -10.03 -8.92
C LEU A 172 -23.53 -9.14 -9.04
N GLN A 173 -24.58 -9.62 -9.69
CA GLN A 173 -25.82 -8.88 -9.90
C GLN A 173 -26.52 -8.46 -8.60
N ALA A 174 -26.35 -9.24 -7.54
CA ALA A 174 -26.91 -8.94 -6.21
C ALA A 174 -26.12 -7.88 -5.42
N MET A 175 -24.90 -7.49 -5.87
CA MET A 175 -24.09 -6.49 -5.18
C MET A 175 -24.60 -5.07 -5.44
N PRO A 176 -24.39 -4.12 -4.49
CA PRO A 176 -24.71 -2.71 -4.68
C PRO A 176 -23.81 -2.10 -5.76
N ARG A 177 -24.27 -1.00 -6.40
CA ARG A 177 -23.48 -0.21 -7.36
C ARG A 177 -22.90 1.05 -6.72
N GLU A 178 -23.66 1.66 -5.81
CA GLU A 178 -23.22 2.85 -5.09
C GLU A 178 -22.32 2.48 -3.90
N GLY A 179 -21.29 3.28 -3.66
CA GLY A 179 -20.31 3.03 -2.59
C GLY A 179 -19.42 1.80 -2.83
N PHE A 180 -19.44 1.22 -4.04
CA PHE A 180 -18.75 -0.01 -4.38
C PHE A 180 -17.97 0.09 -5.68
N ALA A 181 -16.80 -0.55 -5.72
CA ALA A 181 -16.00 -0.73 -6.93
C ALA A 181 -15.49 -2.17 -7.04
N LEU A 182 -15.40 -2.67 -8.26
CA LEU A 182 -14.68 -3.91 -8.57
C LEU A 182 -13.29 -3.57 -9.07
N GLN A 183 -12.26 -4.17 -8.49
CA GLN A 183 -10.90 -4.11 -9.00
C GLN A 183 -10.52 -5.45 -9.63
N ILE A 184 -10.47 -5.47 -10.97
CA ILE A 184 -10.20 -6.68 -11.74
C ILE A 184 -8.74 -6.71 -12.17
N SER A 185 -8.12 -7.88 -12.07
CA SER A 185 -6.70 -8.05 -12.42
C SER A 185 -6.53 -8.28 -13.92
N LEU A 186 -5.73 -7.42 -14.59
CA LEU A 186 -5.32 -7.59 -15.98
C LEU A 186 -3.93 -6.98 -16.22
N ASP A 187 -2.93 -7.81 -16.54
CA ASP A 187 -1.53 -7.40 -16.51
C ASP A 187 -0.99 -6.94 -17.87
N SER A 188 -1.71 -7.19 -18.95
CA SER A 188 -1.25 -6.91 -20.32
C SER A 188 -2.43 -6.67 -21.25
N PRO A 189 -2.24 -5.88 -22.33
CA PRO A 189 -3.25 -5.74 -23.38
C PRO A 189 -3.40 -7.01 -24.23
N THR A 190 -2.46 -7.96 -24.12
CA THR A 190 -2.44 -9.22 -24.89
C THR A 190 -2.38 -10.44 -23.98
N PRO A 191 -2.83 -11.63 -24.46
CA PRO A 191 -2.87 -12.84 -23.65
C PRO A 191 -1.48 -13.38 -23.27
N GLU A 192 -0.45 -13.21 -24.10
CA GLU A 192 0.83 -13.89 -23.93
C GLU A 192 1.47 -13.65 -22.57
N ILE A 193 1.54 -12.39 -22.14
CA ILE A 193 2.14 -12.02 -20.86
C ILE A 193 1.20 -12.37 -19.71
N HIS A 194 -0.08 -12.02 -19.82
CA HIS A 194 -1.04 -12.27 -18.76
C HIS A 194 -1.23 -13.77 -18.50
N ASP A 195 -1.43 -14.56 -19.55
CA ASP A 195 -1.64 -16.00 -19.45
C ASP A 195 -0.36 -16.72 -18.98
N GLY A 196 0.82 -16.19 -19.36
CA GLY A 196 2.11 -16.70 -18.90
C GLY A 196 2.21 -16.72 -17.37
N HIS A 197 1.71 -15.69 -16.71
CA HIS A 197 1.76 -15.54 -15.24
C HIS A 197 0.55 -16.14 -14.53
N ARG A 198 -0.63 -16.12 -15.14
CA ARG A 198 -1.90 -16.48 -14.48
C ARG A 198 -2.52 -17.78 -14.98
N GLY A 199 -1.99 -18.34 -16.07
CA GLY A 199 -2.47 -19.56 -16.68
C GLY A 199 -3.27 -19.32 -17.97
N ALA A 200 -3.20 -20.29 -18.87
CA ALA A 200 -3.78 -20.22 -20.21
C ALA A 200 -5.26 -19.86 -20.23
N GLY A 201 -5.64 -18.91 -21.08
CA GLY A 201 -7.00 -18.43 -21.26
C GLY A 201 -7.53 -17.54 -20.13
N SER A 202 -6.69 -17.15 -19.17
CA SER A 202 -7.08 -16.24 -18.09
C SER A 202 -7.34 -14.81 -18.62
N TRP A 203 -6.54 -14.35 -19.57
CA TRP A 203 -6.71 -13.03 -20.21
C TRP A 203 -8.10 -12.87 -20.83
N ALA A 204 -8.48 -13.78 -21.70
CA ALA A 204 -9.77 -13.69 -22.39
C ALA A 204 -10.95 -13.70 -21.40
N ARG A 205 -10.86 -14.47 -20.31
CA ARG A 205 -11.89 -14.52 -19.28
C ARG A 205 -11.91 -13.25 -18.41
N ALA A 206 -10.75 -12.69 -18.08
CA ALA A 206 -10.66 -11.44 -17.34
C ALA A 206 -11.24 -10.27 -18.16
N VAL A 207 -10.89 -10.16 -19.45
CA VAL A 207 -11.47 -9.15 -20.36
C VAL A 207 -12.98 -9.30 -20.46
N ALA A 208 -13.48 -10.52 -20.66
CA ALA A 208 -14.92 -10.76 -20.67
C ALA A 208 -15.58 -10.39 -19.32
N GLY A 209 -14.90 -10.66 -18.20
CA GLY A 209 -15.35 -10.26 -16.86
C GLY A 209 -15.43 -8.76 -16.68
N ILE A 210 -14.45 -8.00 -17.20
CA ILE A 210 -14.47 -6.52 -17.21
C ILE A 210 -15.70 -6.04 -17.99
N GLN A 211 -15.94 -6.57 -19.19
CA GLN A 211 -17.09 -6.19 -20.02
C GLN A 211 -18.43 -6.52 -19.33
N VAL A 212 -18.54 -7.67 -18.70
CA VAL A 212 -19.73 -8.05 -17.92
C VAL A 212 -19.94 -7.07 -16.77
N ALA A 213 -18.91 -6.76 -15.98
CA ALA A 213 -19.02 -5.86 -14.85
C ALA A 213 -19.42 -4.43 -15.28
N LEU A 214 -18.85 -3.92 -16.37
CA LEU A 214 -19.23 -2.63 -16.96
C LEU A 214 -20.68 -2.65 -17.47
N GLY A 215 -21.09 -3.73 -18.16
CA GLY A 215 -22.46 -3.90 -18.67
C GLY A 215 -23.49 -3.99 -17.55
N GLU A 216 -23.13 -4.52 -16.38
CA GLU A 216 -23.97 -4.55 -15.18
C GLU A 216 -23.96 -3.22 -14.37
N GLY A 217 -23.26 -2.20 -14.88
CA GLY A 217 -23.24 -0.84 -14.32
C GLY A 217 -22.32 -0.66 -13.10
N PHE A 218 -21.31 -1.52 -12.92
CA PHE A 218 -20.33 -1.35 -11.86
C PHE A 218 -19.24 -0.35 -12.23
N ARG A 219 -18.74 0.39 -11.24
CA ARG A 219 -17.43 1.03 -11.34
C ARG A 219 -16.37 -0.06 -11.36
N VAL A 220 -15.61 -0.12 -12.47
CA VAL A 220 -14.52 -1.09 -12.63
C VAL A 220 -13.18 -0.36 -12.57
N ARG A 221 -12.31 -0.85 -11.69
CA ARG A 221 -10.88 -0.53 -11.63
C ARG A 221 -10.12 -1.71 -12.21
N VAL A 222 -9.01 -1.46 -12.86
CA VAL A 222 -8.12 -2.53 -13.34
C VAL A 222 -6.77 -2.41 -12.65
N ALA A 223 -6.30 -3.52 -12.09
CA ALA A 223 -4.97 -3.60 -11.49
C ALA A 223 -4.07 -4.50 -12.34
N ALA A 224 -2.96 -3.94 -12.82
CA ALA A 224 -1.90 -4.67 -13.51
C ALA A 224 -0.69 -4.86 -12.59
N THR A 225 -0.20 -6.10 -12.53
CA THR A 225 1.05 -6.45 -11.86
C THR A 225 2.11 -6.71 -12.94
N ILE A 226 3.16 -5.89 -12.96
CA ILE A 226 4.15 -5.87 -14.04
C ILE A 226 5.45 -6.53 -13.55
N ALA A 227 5.78 -7.68 -14.14
CA ALA A 227 7.00 -8.43 -13.81
C ALA A 227 8.27 -7.70 -14.29
N SER A 228 8.19 -7.05 -15.45
CA SER A 228 9.29 -6.26 -16.00
C SER A 228 8.74 -5.03 -16.72
N PRO A 229 9.18 -3.81 -16.36
CA PRO A 229 8.78 -2.58 -17.07
C PRO A 229 9.16 -2.57 -18.55
N HIS A 230 10.14 -3.39 -18.95
CA HIS A 230 10.59 -3.52 -20.34
C HIS A 230 9.80 -4.57 -21.13
N ALA A 231 9.12 -5.50 -20.46
CA ALA A 231 8.33 -6.56 -21.09
C ALA A 231 6.90 -6.14 -21.42
N THR A 232 6.36 -5.17 -20.67
CA THR A 232 5.00 -4.65 -20.86
C THR A 232 5.08 -3.25 -21.43
N ASP A 233 4.50 -3.05 -22.60
CA ASP A 233 4.25 -1.71 -23.12
C ASP A 233 3.12 -1.07 -22.31
N LEU A 234 3.50 -0.21 -21.35
CA LEU A 234 2.55 0.48 -20.49
C LEU A 234 1.63 1.43 -21.28
N ALA A 235 2.12 2.03 -22.35
CA ALA A 235 1.31 2.89 -23.19
C ALA A 235 0.21 2.06 -23.89
N ALA A 236 0.58 0.92 -24.48
CA ALA A 236 -0.38 0.02 -25.10
C ALA A 236 -1.40 -0.55 -24.09
N LEU A 237 -0.96 -0.86 -22.86
CA LEU A 237 -1.87 -1.31 -21.80
C LEU A 237 -2.88 -0.21 -21.45
N HIS A 238 -2.40 0.99 -21.25
CA HIS A 238 -3.25 2.13 -20.95
C HIS A 238 -4.25 2.42 -22.09
N ASP A 239 -3.81 2.40 -23.34
CA ASP A 239 -4.67 2.63 -24.49
C ASP A 239 -5.73 1.52 -24.64
N PHE A 240 -5.35 0.27 -24.33
CA PHE A 240 -6.28 -0.84 -24.31
C PHE A 240 -7.36 -0.66 -23.23
N LEU A 241 -6.97 -0.25 -22.01
CA LEU A 241 -7.90 -0.02 -20.91
C LEU A 241 -8.80 1.20 -21.16
N ASP A 242 -8.27 2.27 -21.77
CA ASP A 242 -9.07 3.42 -22.22
C ASP A 242 -10.11 2.98 -23.25
N GLY A 243 -9.74 2.09 -24.18
CA GLY A 243 -10.64 1.49 -25.17
C GLY A 243 -11.75 0.63 -24.56
N LEU A 244 -11.52 0.06 -23.37
CA LEU A 244 -12.55 -0.63 -22.60
C LEU A 244 -13.43 0.32 -21.75
N GLY A 245 -13.12 1.63 -21.73
CA GLY A 245 -13.86 2.61 -20.93
C GLY A 245 -13.41 2.70 -19.47
N ILE A 246 -12.21 2.23 -19.13
CA ILE A 246 -11.65 2.34 -17.77
C ILE A 246 -10.89 3.65 -17.64
N PRO A 247 -11.34 4.61 -16.80
CA PRO A 247 -10.65 5.89 -16.61
C PRO A 247 -9.23 5.70 -16.07
N ARG A 248 -8.31 6.59 -16.44
CA ARG A 248 -6.91 6.55 -15.98
C ARG A 248 -6.76 6.52 -14.43
N THR A 249 -7.68 7.17 -13.74
CA THR A 249 -7.74 7.15 -12.25
C THR A 249 -8.10 5.79 -11.66
N ASP A 250 -8.70 4.91 -12.45
CA ASP A 250 -9.08 3.55 -12.08
C ASP A 250 -8.13 2.48 -12.65
N GLN A 251 -7.00 2.90 -13.24
CA GLN A 251 -5.93 2.03 -13.74
C GLN A 251 -4.77 2.01 -12.73
N VAL A 252 -4.60 0.89 -12.03
CA VAL A 252 -3.58 0.70 -11.00
C VAL A 252 -2.43 -0.13 -11.58
N ILE A 253 -1.24 0.44 -11.67
CA ILE A 253 -0.03 -0.26 -12.14
C ILE A 253 0.91 -0.45 -10.95
N ARG A 254 1.37 -1.66 -10.74
CA ARG A 254 2.29 -2.01 -9.65
C ARG A 254 3.32 -3.04 -10.09
N PRO A 255 4.54 -3.02 -9.53
CA PRO A 255 5.53 -4.07 -9.78
C PRO A 255 5.14 -5.37 -9.08
N VAL A 256 5.77 -6.47 -9.50
CA VAL A 256 5.78 -7.72 -8.72
C VAL A 256 6.53 -7.48 -7.42
N ALA A 257 5.94 -7.88 -6.31
CA ALA A 257 6.62 -7.96 -5.01
C ALA A 257 7.27 -9.33 -4.86
N GLN A 258 8.51 -9.39 -4.41
CA GLN A 258 9.19 -10.66 -4.11
C GLN A 258 8.63 -11.22 -2.80
N GLN A 259 7.46 -11.85 -2.91
CA GLN A 259 6.70 -12.39 -1.76
C GLN A 259 5.78 -13.53 -2.20
N GLY A 260 5.50 -14.46 -1.30
CA GLY A 260 4.61 -15.59 -1.53
C GLY A 260 5.13 -16.55 -2.59
N ALA A 261 4.50 -16.59 -3.77
CA ALA A 261 4.92 -17.43 -4.90
C ALA A 261 5.98 -16.78 -5.80
N ALA A 262 6.28 -15.49 -5.61
CA ALA A 262 7.21 -14.76 -6.46
C ALA A 262 8.67 -14.97 -6.04
N ASP A 263 9.46 -15.63 -6.89
CA ASP A 263 10.91 -15.81 -6.68
C ASP A 263 11.70 -14.50 -6.94
N THR A 264 11.16 -13.59 -7.73
CA THR A 264 11.78 -12.32 -8.11
C THR A 264 10.79 -11.18 -7.99
N GLY A 265 11.29 -9.94 -7.89
CA GLY A 265 10.46 -8.76 -7.78
C GLY A 265 11.08 -7.68 -6.90
N VAL A 266 10.28 -6.70 -6.53
CA VAL A 266 10.69 -5.65 -5.61
C VAL A 266 10.77 -6.24 -4.20
N GLN A 267 11.94 -6.12 -3.60
CA GLN A 267 12.13 -6.45 -2.19
C GLN A 267 11.63 -5.29 -1.32
N PHE A 268 10.99 -5.62 -0.23
CA PHE A 268 10.53 -4.66 0.76
C PHE A 268 10.68 -5.25 2.15
N THR A 269 10.67 -4.38 3.12
CA THR A 269 10.58 -4.72 4.54
C THR A 269 9.41 -3.94 5.15
N ARG A 270 9.02 -4.28 6.36
CA ARG A 270 8.00 -3.51 7.08
C ARG A 270 8.35 -2.01 7.14
N GLU A 271 9.63 -1.70 7.32
CA GLU A 271 10.14 -0.32 7.46
C GLU A 271 10.05 0.48 6.16
N THR A 272 10.02 -0.17 4.99
CA THR A 272 9.92 0.50 3.68
C THR A 272 8.48 0.63 3.18
N LEU A 273 7.51 0.00 3.87
CA LEU A 273 6.10 0.06 3.53
C LEU A 273 5.34 1.03 4.44
N VAL A 274 4.55 1.91 3.84
CA VAL A 274 3.50 2.63 4.58
C VAL A 274 2.42 1.61 4.95
N PRO A 275 2.03 1.51 6.23
CA PRO A 275 1.09 0.49 6.64
C PRO A 275 -0.30 0.70 6.05
N GLU A 276 -0.85 -0.39 5.54
CA GLU A 276 -2.27 -0.53 5.19
C GLU A 276 -2.81 -1.73 5.97
N VAL A 277 -3.51 -1.47 7.07
CA VAL A 277 -3.94 -2.51 8.02
C VAL A 277 -4.66 -3.63 7.30
N THR A 278 -4.12 -4.83 7.45
CA THR A 278 -4.59 -6.01 6.73
C THR A 278 -4.96 -7.12 7.70
N VAL A 279 -6.17 -7.65 7.58
CA VAL A 279 -6.66 -8.74 8.42
C VAL A 279 -6.86 -9.99 7.57
N THR A 280 -6.31 -11.08 8.03
CA THR A 280 -6.49 -12.42 7.47
C THR A 280 -7.13 -13.36 8.50
N ALA A 281 -7.35 -14.61 8.14
CA ALA A 281 -7.78 -15.64 9.10
C ALA A 281 -6.74 -15.92 10.19
N ASP A 282 -5.47 -15.55 9.97
CA ASP A 282 -4.33 -15.90 10.82
C ASP A 282 -3.88 -14.73 11.73
N GLY A 283 -4.30 -13.49 11.43
CA GLY A 283 -3.90 -12.33 12.22
C GLY A 283 -4.09 -11.00 11.51
N VAL A 284 -3.54 -9.96 12.13
CA VAL A 284 -3.50 -8.60 11.62
C VAL A 284 -2.06 -8.31 11.16
N TYR A 285 -1.91 -7.88 9.94
CA TYR A 285 -0.64 -7.63 9.25
C TYR A 285 -0.48 -6.16 8.89
N TRP A 286 0.77 -5.77 8.66
CA TRP A 286 1.18 -4.41 8.34
C TRP A 286 0.67 -3.91 6.98
N HIS A 287 0.64 -4.82 5.97
CA HIS A 287 0.33 -4.42 4.60
C HIS A 287 -0.19 -5.62 3.78
N PRO A 288 -1.13 -5.41 2.82
CA PRO A 288 -1.72 -6.51 2.06
C PRO A 288 -0.72 -7.31 1.21
N VAL A 289 0.38 -6.69 0.78
CA VAL A 289 1.41 -7.41 0.02
C VAL A 289 2.17 -8.43 0.88
N ALA A 290 2.18 -8.26 2.20
CA ALA A 290 2.89 -9.08 3.18
C ALA A 290 1.94 -9.79 4.15
N ALA A 291 0.74 -10.14 3.70
CA ALA A 291 -0.33 -10.71 4.54
C ALA A 291 -0.10 -12.17 5.00
N THR A 292 1.04 -12.76 4.64
CA THR A 292 1.50 -14.10 5.08
C THR A 292 2.96 -14.09 5.55
N ASP A 293 3.53 -12.90 5.73
CA ASP A 293 4.91 -12.73 6.20
C ASP A 293 4.89 -12.51 7.73
N ASP A 294 5.54 -13.39 8.47
CA ASP A 294 5.62 -13.30 9.93
C ASP A 294 6.30 -12.00 10.39
N GLN A 295 7.20 -11.42 9.59
CA GLN A 295 7.84 -10.14 9.90
C GLN A 295 6.88 -8.95 9.78
N ALA A 296 5.81 -9.10 9.00
CA ALA A 296 4.76 -8.11 8.86
C ALA A 296 3.56 -8.36 9.78
N LEU A 297 3.58 -9.44 10.57
CA LEU A 297 2.54 -9.73 11.57
C LEU A 297 2.60 -8.69 12.69
N VAL A 298 1.48 -8.01 12.92
CA VAL A 298 1.30 -7.05 14.01
C VAL A 298 0.66 -7.72 15.23
N SER A 299 -0.34 -8.56 15.00
CA SER A 299 -1.05 -9.27 16.04
C SER A 299 -1.63 -10.58 15.52
N ALA A 300 -1.44 -11.68 16.25
CA ALA A 300 -2.16 -12.91 16.00
C ALA A 300 -3.62 -12.84 16.48
N GLN A 301 -3.94 -11.90 17.37
CA GLN A 301 -5.30 -11.67 17.84
C GLN A 301 -6.00 -10.70 16.87
N ILE A 302 -7.06 -11.17 16.21
CA ILE A 302 -7.82 -10.41 15.22
C ILE A 302 -8.86 -9.50 15.87
N GLU A 303 -9.51 -9.98 16.92
CA GLU A 303 -10.59 -9.28 17.62
C GLU A 303 -10.28 -9.15 19.11
N PRO A 304 -10.50 -7.97 19.75
CA PRO A 304 -10.99 -6.74 19.13
C PRO A 304 -9.95 -6.09 18.22
N LEU A 305 -10.37 -5.40 17.12
CA LEU A 305 -9.48 -4.81 16.13
C LEU A 305 -8.73 -3.56 16.65
N GLY A 306 -9.34 -2.80 17.56
CA GLY A 306 -8.80 -1.53 18.06
C GLY A 306 -7.36 -1.58 18.57
N PRO A 307 -6.98 -2.57 19.42
CA PRO A 307 -5.59 -2.71 19.87
C PRO A 307 -4.59 -2.88 18.74
N ALA A 308 -4.92 -3.66 17.71
CA ALA A 308 -4.04 -3.84 16.54
C ALA A 308 -3.90 -2.56 15.70
N LEU A 309 -4.99 -1.80 15.52
CA LEU A 309 -4.94 -0.48 14.88
C LEU A 309 -4.05 0.49 15.66
N SER A 310 -4.21 0.54 16.98
CA SER A 310 -3.35 1.37 17.86
C SER A 310 -1.88 1.01 17.74
N GLU A 311 -1.58 -0.28 17.67
CA GLU A 311 -0.20 -0.76 17.53
C GLU A 311 0.40 -0.41 16.17
N VAL A 312 -0.36 -0.55 15.07
CA VAL A 312 0.07 -0.09 13.74
C VAL A 312 0.39 1.41 13.76
N TYR A 313 -0.47 2.21 14.39
CA TYR A 313 -0.25 3.66 14.51
C TYR A 313 1.02 4.00 15.29
N ARG A 314 1.23 3.32 16.41
CA ARG A 314 2.42 3.50 17.26
C ARG A 314 3.70 3.14 16.49
N LEU A 315 3.73 1.96 15.87
CA LEU A 315 4.88 1.48 15.09
C LEU A 315 5.17 2.38 13.90
N PHE A 316 4.13 2.88 13.22
CA PHE A 316 4.30 3.81 12.11
C PHE A 316 4.89 5.16 12.56
N ALA A 317 4.43 5.69 13.70
CA ALA A 317 4.98 6.93 14.24
C ALA A 317 6.49 6.78 14.55
N GLU A 318 6.89 5.65 15.10
CA GLU A 318 8.31 5.33 15.34
C GLU A 318 9.10 5.20 14.04
N GLN A 319 8.55 4.47 13.05
CA GLN A 319 9.15 4.32 11.72
C GLN A 319 9.30 5.67 11.01
N TRP A 320 8.28 6.50 11.05
CA TRP A 320 8.28 7.83 10.45
C TRP A 320 9.34 8.74 11.10
N ALA A 321 9.41 8.71 12.41
CA ALA A 321 10.43 9.44 13.16
C ALA A 321 11.85 8.94 12.81
N ALA A 322 12.05 7.63 12.73
CA ALA A 322 13.34 7.02 12.35
C ALA A 322 13.70 7.34 10.89
N ALA A 323 12.75 7.26 9.94
CA ALA A 323 12.96 7.64 8.55
C ALA A 323 13.32 9.12 8.39
N GLY A 324 12.66 10.01 9.13
CA GLY A 324 13.00 11.43 9.18
C GLY A 324 14.41 11.67 9.75
N ALA A 325 14.83 10.89 10.72
CA ALA A 325 16.20 10.90 11.22
C ALA A 325 17.19 10.36 10.18
N ALA A 326 16.88 9.22 9.53
CA ALA A 326 17.70 8.61 8.50
C ALA A 326 17.84 9.49 7.25
N ALA A 327 16.76 10.13 6.79
CA ALA A 327 16.79 11.08 5.68
C ALA A 327 17.68 12.28 5.96
N LYS A 328 17.81 12.65 7.24
CA LYS A 328 18.77 13.68 7.70
C LYS A 328 20.21 13.15 7.78
N LEU A 329 20.38 11.85 8.07
CA LEU A 329 21.67 11.18 8.17
C LEU A 329 22.30 10.88 6.79
N PHE A 330 21.48 10.53 5.81
CA PHE A 330 21.92 10.09 4.47
C PHE A 330 21.20 10.86 3.36
N PRO A 331 21.46 12.19 3.20
CA PRO A 331 20.93 12.88 2.04
C PRO A 331 21.64 12.34 0.79
N CYS A 332 20.98 11.53 0.00
CA CYS A 332 21.51 10.93 -1.23
C CYS A 332 21.23 11.78 -2.49
N ALA A 333 20.84 13.03 -2.35
CA ALA A 333 20.77 13.99 -3.47
C ALA A 333 20.62 15.41 -2.93
#